data_0a421950285c6636dcea95d11cbced7c
#
_entry.id   0a421950285c6636dcea95d11cbced7c
#
_cell.length_a   1.000
_cell.length_b   1.000
_cell.length_c   1.000
_cell.angle_alpha   90.00
_cell.angle_beta   90.00
_cell.angle_gamma   90.00
#
_symmetry.space_group_name_H-M   'P 1'
#
loop_
_entity.id
_entity.type
_entity.pdbx_description
1 polymer ?
#
loop_
_entity_poly.entity_id
_entity_poly.type
_entity_poly.pdbx_seq_one_letter_code
_entity_poly.pdbx_strand_id
1 'polypeptide(L)'
;MNFKKFTMFLQLFAHEHEERYSNLVLAKIREELVLKDGVIFNNDYEGDAASGAVKIPKRDEEVKVSDYDKANGIDGTHGSTGYERMLITKDKAVNEVIDGYDAQSVPDNLVADRLDSAGYSMARQIDKDAGTTLLAAATTDNEVLLTKDNIYSVIVDIRARMNKANIPNDGKRYLLVTADAMALILKSPEFIAASSLGDAVKQTGAIGKIAGFLVIEWNDNTANLQMLAGHPRFATRATAFAVKIH
;
A
#
# COMPACT_ATOMS: atom_id res chain seq x y z
N MET A 1 17.22 57.17 18.03
CA MET A 1 17.48 55.80 18.42
C MET A 1 16.61 54.88 17.54
N ASN A 2 17.22 54.26 16.50
CA ASN A 2 16.49 53.55 15.47
C ASN A 2 16.26 52.12 15.92
N PHE A 3 15.02 51.76 16.23
CA PHE A 3 14.60 50.37 16.39
C PHE A 3 14.47 49.74 14.98
N LYS A 4 15.52 49.10 14.50
CA LYS A 4 15.46 48.24 13.33
C LYS A 4 14.80 46.91 13.69
N LYS A 5 13.71 46.65 13.02
CA LYS A 5 12.81 45.51 13.04
C LYS A 5 13.55 44.15 13.07
N PHE A 6 13.34 43.42 14.16
CA PHE A 6 13.80 42.06 14.39
C PHE A 6 12.78 40.98 13.86
N THR A 7 11.85 41.41 13.03
CA THR A 7 10.72 40.58 12.58
C THR A 7 11.02 39.65 11.43
N MET A 8 12.23 39.71 10.82
CA MET A 8 12.52 38.91 9.64
C MET A 8 13.11 37.50 9.96
N PHE A 9 13.66 37.31 11.15
CA PHE A 9 14.28 36.05 11.54
C PHE A 9 13.27 35.01 12.12
N LEU A 10 12.17 35.47 12.72
CA LEU A 10 11.16 34.56 13.27
C LEU A 10 10.42 33.77 12.18
N GLN A 11 10.20 34.36 11.01
CA GLN A 11 9.53 33.69 9.89
C GLN A 11 10.39 32.60 9.25
N LEU A 12 11.71 32.77 9.19
CA LEU A 12 12.62 31.74 8.67
C LEU A 12 12.67 30.50 9.58
N PHE A 13 12.71 30.69 10.88
CA PHE A 13 12.71 29.58 11.85
C PHE A 13 11.38 28.82 11.86
N ALA A 14 10.26 29.51 11.72
CA ALA A 14 8.93 28.85 11.65
C ALA A 14 8.84 27.93 10.42
N HIS A 15 9.33 28.38 9.26
CA HIS A 15 9.30 27.59 8.03
C HIS A 15 10.19 26.33 8.11
N GLU A 16 11.39 26.44 8.67
CA GLU A 16 12.28 25.30 8.90
C GLU A 16 11.68 24.28 9.89
N HIS A 17 10.95 24.74 10.90
CA HIS A 17 10.24 23.85 11.82
C HIS A 17 9.10 23.11 11.14
N GLU A 18 8.30 23.78 10.31
CA GLU A 18 7.23 23.14 9.53
C GLU A 18 7.74 22.02 8.62
N GLU A 19 8.84 22.25 7.91
CA GLU A 19 9.45 21.24 7.04
C GLU A 19 9.95 20.03 7.83
N ARG A 20 10.58 20.24 8.99
CA ARG A 20 11.04 19.14 9.84
C ARG A 20 9.88 18.29 10.36
N TYR A 21 8.83 18.89 10.87
CA TYR A 21 7.67 18.17 11.38
C TYR A 21 6.91 17.46 10.26
N SER A 22 6.78 18.07 9.11
CA SER A 22 6.19 17.46 7.92
C SER A 22 6.94 16.19 7.53
N ASN A 23 8.27 16.26 7.45
CA ASN A 23 9.09 15.11 7.10
C ASN A 23 9.03 13.99 8.15
N LEU A 24 8.94 14.32 9.43
CA LEU A 24 8.83 13.37 10.52
C LEU A 24 7.51 12.59 10.48
N VAL A 25 6.39 13.28 10.32
CA VAL A 25 5.07 12.65 10.17
C VAL A 25 5.00 11.80 8.90
N LEU A 26 5.55 12.28 7.79
CA LEU A 26 5.58 11.53 6.53
C LEU A 26 6.42 10.24 6.65
N ALA A 27 7.56 10.32 7.34
CA ALA A 27 8.41 9.16 7.61
C ALA A 27 7.65 8.13 8.45
N LYS A 28 6.96 8.57 9.50
CA LYS A 28 6.16 7.70 10.35
C LYS A 28 5.01 7.05 9.61
N ILE A 29 4.27 7.80 8.79
CA ILE A 29 3.22 7.24 7.94
C ILE A 29 3.77 6.13 7.05
N ARG A 30 4.92 6.34 6.40
CA ARG A 30 5.53 5.33 5.52
C ARG A 30 6.01 4.09 6.26
N GLU A 31 6.47 4.25 7.49
CA GLU A 31 6.91 3.15 8.36
C GLU A 31 5.73 2.26 8.76
N GLU A 32 4.62 2.86 9.20
CA GLU A 32 3.45 2.19 9.75
C GLU A 32 2.50 1.61 8.71
N LEU A 33 2.57 2.07 7.44
CA LEU A 33 1.74 1.54 6.37
C LEU A 33 2.00 0.05 6.15
N VAL A 34 0.96 -0.76 6.26
CA VAL A 34 0.97 -2.19 5.92
C VAL A 34 0.79 -2.37 4.41
N LEU A 35 -0.16 -1.65 3.81
CA LEU A 35 -0.42 -1.67 2.38
C LEU A 35 0.54 -0.70 1.66
N LYS A 36 1.80 -1.11 1.52
CA LYS A 36 2.89 -0.26 0.98
C LYS A 36 2.81 -0.09 -0.54
N ASP A 37 3.20 1.11 -0.98
CA ASP A 37 3.46 1.37 -2.40
C ASP A 37 4.66 0.57 -2.91
N GLY A 38 4.60 0.15 -4.17
CA GLY A 38 5.60 -0.72 -4.78
C GLY A 38 5.46 -2.20 -4.46
N VAL A 39 4.68 -2.56 -3.42
CA VAL A 39 4.39 -3.94 -3.03
C VAL A 39 2.95 -4.32 -3.33
N ILE A 40 2.00 -3.50 -2.91
CA ILE A 40 0.55 -3.70 -3.11
C ILE A 40 0.04 -2.82 -4.25
N PHE A 41 0.47 -1.57 -4.28
CA PHE A 41 0.08 -0.58 -5.28
C PHE A 41 1.26 -0.21 -6.17
N ASN A 42 0.96 0.14 -7.42
CA ASN A 42 1.93 0.81 -8.28
C ASN A 42 1.74 2.34 -8.22
N ASN A 43 2.74 3.05 -8.71
CA ASN A 43 2.74 4.50 -8.85
C ASN A 43 2.74 4.90 -10.33
N ASP A 44 2.15 4.06 -11.19
CA ASP A 44 2.09 4.29 -12.64
C ASP A 44 1.02 5.35 -12.95
N TYR A 45 1.35 6.60 -12.72
CA TYR A 45 0.48 7.73 -13.06
C TYR A 45 1.30 8.94 -13.51
N GLU A 46 0.67 9.81 -14.31
CA GLU A 46 1.22 11.07 -14.75
C GLU A 46 0.51 12.24 -14.05
N GLY A 47 1.26 13.22 -13.60
CA GLY A 47 0.75 14.41 -12.95
C GLY A 47 1.06 14.48 -11.46
N ASP A 48 0.57 15.55 -10.84
CA ASP A 48 0.74 15.81 -9.40
C ASP A 48 -0.56 15.49 -8.66
N ALA A 49 -0.47 14.62 -7.66
CA ALA A 49 -1.59 14.29 -6.79
C ALA A 49 -2.16 15.51 -6.06
N ALA A 50 -1.33 16.52 -5.77
CA ALA A 50 -1.78 17.76 -5.14
C ALA A 50 -2.74 18.59 -6.02
N SER A 51 -2.78 18.35 -7.33
CA SER A 51 -3.74 18.96 -8.25
C SER A 51 -5.15 18.38 -8.17
N GLY A 52 -5.37 17.35 -7.35
CA GLY A 52 -6.65 16.69 -7.15
C GLY A 52 -7.01 15.65 -8.21
N ALA A 53 -6.20 15.46 -9.24
CA ALA A 53 -6.41 14.43 -10.25
C ALA A 53 -5.10 14.02 -10.92
N VAL A 54 -4.96 12.74 -11.20
CA VAL A 54 -3.82 12.17 -11.94
C VAL A 54 -4.31 11.39 -13.14
N LYS A 55 -3.45 11.23 -14.16
CA LYS A 55 -3.71 10.43 -15.34
C LYS A 55 -2.99 9.09 -15.22
N ILE A 56 -3.72 8.01 -15.43
CA ILE A 56 -3.18 6.66 -15.45
C ILE A 56 -3.06 6.23 -16.91
N PRO A 57 -1.85 5.90 -17.42
CA PRO A 57 -1.71 5.38 -18.77
C PRO A 57 -2.35 3.99 -18.86
N LYS A 58 -3.27 3.82 -19.78
CA LYS A 58 -3.95 2.56 -20.06
C LYS A 58 -3.58 2.07 -21.45
N ARG A 59 -3.07 0.86 -21.53
CA ARG A 59 -2.88 0.20 -22.82
C ARG A 59 -4.20 -0.47 -23.19
N ASP A 60 -4.88 0.06 -24.20
CA ASP A 60 -6.16 -0.45 -24.62
C ASP A 60 -6.04 -1.70 -25.52
N GLU A 61 -4.89 -1.89 -26.16
CA GLU A 61 -4.66 -3.03 -27.04
C GLU A 61 -3.26 -3.61 -26.86
N GLU A 62 -3.18 -4.93 -26.86
CA GLU A 62 -1.88 -5.62 -27.00
C GLU A 62 -1.39 -5.48 -28.44
N VAL A 63 -0.06 -5.40 -28.58
CA VAL A 63 0.58 -5.39 -29.91
C VAL A 63 0.23 -6.68 -30.62
N LYS A 64 -0.44 -6.58 -31.78
CA LYS A 64 -0.79 -7.75 -32.60
C LYS A 64 0.48 -8.34 -33.20
N VAL A 65 0.65 -9.64 -33.01
CA VAL A 65 1.63 -10.42 -33.75
C VAL A 65 0.96 -10.92 -35.03
N SER A 66 1.51 -10.56 -36.17
CA SER A 66 1.00 -11.01 -37.49
C SER A 66 2.04 -11.92 -38.15
N ASP A 67 1.59 -12.84 -38.97
CA ASP A 67 2.47 -13.67 -39.75
C ASP A 67 3.25 -12.81 -40.76
N TYR A 68 4.53 -13.06 -40.90
CA TYR A 68 5.37 -12.37 -41.84
C TYR A 68 5.21 -12.97 -43.24
N ASP A 69 4.73 -12.17 -44.19
CA ASP A 69 4.74 -12.54 -45.61
C ASP A 69 6.00 -11.95 -46.31
N LYS A 70 6.82 -12.82 -46.84
CA LYS A 70 8.08 -12.44 -47.53
C LYS A 70 7.84 -11.57 -48.77
N ALA A 71 6.68 -11.68 -49.41
CA ALA A 71 6.34 -10.94 -50.63
C ALA A 71 5.74 -9.56 -50.33
N ASN A 72 4.89 -9.46 -49.30
CA ASN A 72 4.11 -8.26 -49.01
C ASN A 72 4.58 -7.53 -47.71
N GLY A 73 5.48 -8.12 -46.94
CA GLY A 73 5.93 -7.55 -45.67
C GLY A 73 4.90 -7.66 -44.54
N ILE A 74 4.96 -6.74 -43.60
CA ILE A 74 4.00 -6.61 -42.48
C ILE A 74 3.46 -5.18 -42.46
N ASP A 75 2.13 -5.05 -42.41
CA ASP A 75 1.51 -3.76 -42.18
C ASP A 75 1.66 -3.35 -40.72
N GLY A 76 2.22 -2.16 -40.50
CA GLY A 76 2.40 -1.60 -39.16
C GLY A 76 1.06 -1.21 -38.54
N THR A 77 0.75 -1.72 -37.35
CA THR A 77 -0.38 -1.25 -36.54
C THR A 77 0.08 -0.13 -35.62
N HIS A 78 -0.61 1.01 -35.68
CA HIS A 78 -0.39 2.10 -34.73
C HIS A 78 -1.11 1.78 -33.42
N GLY A 79 -0.34 1.52 -32.36
CA GLY A 79 -0.89 1.38 -31.01
C GLY A 79 -1.31 2.76 -30.47
N SER A 80 -2.47 2.87 -29.84
CA SER A 80 -2.86 4.05 -29.10
C SER A 80 -2.67 3.82 -27.60
N THR A 81 -2.23 4.86 -26.89
CA THR A 81 -2.19 4.85 -25.43
C THR A 81 -3.34 5.70 -24.93
N GLY A 82 -4.33 5.06 -24.34
CA GLY A 82 -5.40 5.75 -23.63
C GLY A 82 -4.96 6.21 -22.25
N TYR A 83 -5.62 7.22 -21.70
CA TYR A 83 -5.43 7.68 -20.33
C TYR A 83 -6.73 7.64 -19.58
N GLU A 84 -6.72 7.08 -18.39
CA GLU A 84 -7.84 7.15 -17.45
C GLU A 84 -7.55 8.22 -16.41
N ARG A 85 -8.55 9.04 -16.11
CA ARG A 85 -8.41 10.09 -15.09
C ARG A 85 -8.86 9.56 -13.74
N MET A 86 -7.93 9.47 -12.79
CA MET A 86 -8.21 9.17 -11.39
C MET A 86 -8.37 10.47 -10.61
N LEU A 87 -9.53 10.64 -9.98
CA LEU A 87 -9.79 11.77 -9.08
C LEU A 87 -9.37 11.40 -7.65
N ILE A 88 -8.72 12.34 -6.97
CA ILE A 88 -8.44 12.22 -5.55
C ILE A 88 -9.67 12.72 -4.79
N THR A 89 -10.45 11.78 -4.27
CA THR A 89 -11.76 12.06 -3.64
C THR A 89 -11.75 11.90 -2.13
N LYS A 90 -10.70 11.29 -1.57
CA LYS A 90 -10.59 11.05 -0.13
C LYS A 90 -9.65 12.10 0.46
N ASP A 91 -10.23 13.01 1.24
CA ASP A 91 -9.51 14.05 1.96
C ASP A 91 -9.68 13.79 3.47
N LYS A 92 -8.57 13.59 4.17
CA LYS A 92 -8.52 13.27 5.59
C LYS A 92 -7.52 14.18 6.27
N ALA A 93 -7.88 14.68 7.44
CA ALA A 93 -7.01 15.53 8.23
C ALA A 93 -7.00 15.05 9.69
N VAL A 94 -5.86 15.20 10.33
CA VAL A 94 -5.70 15.13 11.77
C VAL A 94 -5.38 16.55 12.23
N ASN A 95 -6.17 17.08 13.15
CA ASN A 95 -5.94 18.37 13.77
C ASN A 95 -5.75 18.17 15.27
N GLU A 96 -4.61 18.56 15.79
CA GLU A 96 -4.29 18.49 17.21
C GLU A 96 -3.81 19.86 17.69
N VAL A 97 -4.39 20.32 18.79
CA VAL A 97 -4.03 21.59 19.43
C VAL A 97 -3.23 21.27 20.68
N ILE A 98 -1.98 21.73 20.72
CA ILE A 98 -1.10 21.61 21.89
C ILE A 98 -1.01 23.01 22.52
N ASP A 99 -1.43 23.14 23.77
CA ASP A 99 -1.31 24.41 24.49
C ASP A 99 0.19 24.71 24.75
N GLY A 100 0.59 25.95 24.52
CA GLY A 100 1.97 26.40 24.72
C GLY A 100 2.45 26.25 26.16
N TYR A 101 1.54 26.27 27.15
CA TYR A 101 1.88 25.98 28.55
C TYR A 101 2.23 24.52 28.76
N ASP A 102 1.47 23.60 28.17
CA ASP A 102 1.73 22.17 28.23
C ASP A 102 3.03 21.81 27.48
N ALA A 103 3.28 22.44 26.35
CA ALA A 103 4.52 22.24 25.59
C ALA A 103 5.78 22.66 26.37
N GLN A 104 5.67 23.63 27.31
CA GLN A 104 6.79 24.09 28.15
C GLN A 104 6.90 23.35 29.49
N SER A 105 5.81 22.81 30.02
CA SER A 105 5.74 22.19 31.33
C SER A 105 5.97 20.66 31.33
N VAL A 106 5.81 20.02 30.18
CA VAL A 106 6.01 18.56 30.02
C VAL A 106 7.42 18.28 29.47
N PRO A 107 8.16 17.26 30.00
CA PRO A 107 9.51 16.97 29.54
C PRO A 107 9.59 16.63 28.06
N ASP A 108 10.45 17.29 27.42
CA ASP A 108 11.20 17.17 26.18
C ASP A 108 10.62 16.51 24.91
N ASN A 109 9.46 15.83 24.89
CA ASN A 109 9.04 15.12 23.68
C ASN A 109 7.53 15.11 23.40
N LEU A 110 6.69 15.89 24.11
CA LEU A 110 5.25 15.87 23.90
C LEU A 110 4.83 16.13 22.45
N VAL A 111 5.44 17.11 21.81
CA VAL A 111 5.15 17.46 20.41
C VAL A 111 5.54 16.30 19.47
N ALA A 112 6.70 15.69 19.68
CA ALA A 112 7.16 14.58 18.87
C ALA A 112 6.26 13.34 19.05
N ASP A 113 5.84 13.04 20.27
CA ASP A 113 4.95 11.93 20.59
C ASP A 113 3.55 12.11 19.97
N ARG A 114 3.03 13.35 20.01
CA ARG A 114 1.74 13.69 19.37
C ARG A 114 1.81 13.58 17.85
N LEU A 115 2.90 14.03 17.24
CA LEU A 115 3.13 13.89 15.81
C LEU A 115 3.29 12.41 15.40
N ASP A 116 3.95 11.61 16.21
CA ASP A 116 4.05 10.17 15.99
C ASP A 116 2.68 9.50 16.03
N SER A 117 1.87 9.80 17.03
CA SER A 117 0.49 9.34 17.15
C SER A 117 -0.38 9.77 15.98
N ALA A 118 -0.24 11.02 15.52
CA ALA A 118 -0.94 11.53 14.34
C ALA A 118 -0.55 10.77 13.07
N GLY A 119 0.75 10.50 12.89
CA GLY A 119 1.28 9.70 11.79
C GLY A 119 0.72 8.28 11.77
N TYR A 120 0.69 7.62 12.92
CA TYR A 120 0.11 6.29 13.08
C TYR A 120 -1.38 6.27 12.74
N SER A 121 -2.15 7.22 13.25
CA SER A 121 -3.59 7.31 12.99
C SER A 121 -3.89 7.57 11.52
N MET A 122 -3.09 8.40 10.86
CA MET A 122 -3.21 8.66 9.44
C MET A 122 -2.85 7.43 8.60
N ALA A 123 -1.80 6.70 8.94
CA ALA A 123 -1.42 5.46 8.27
C ALA A 123 -2.54 4.41 8.34
N ARG A 124 -3.11 4.21 9.53
CA ARG A 124 -4.26 3.30 9.69
C ARG A 124 -5.47 3.70 8.85
N GLN A 125 -5.75 5.00 8.74
CA GLN A 125 -6.86 5.46 7.92
C GLN A 125 -6.59 5.26 6.43
N ILE A 126 -5.35 5.50 5.97
CA ILE A 126 -4.94 5.25 4.59
C ILE A 126 -5.06 3.75 4.26
N ASP A 127 -4.59 2.87 5.13
CA ASP A 127 -4.70 1.42 4.94
C ASP A 127 -6.15 0.96 4.90
N LYS A 128 -7.00 1.48 5.78
CA LYS A 128 -8.44 1.17 5.79
C LYS A 128 -9.12 1.60 4.49
N ASP A 129 -8.85 2.81 4.02
CA ASP A 129 -9.42 3.34 2.78
C ASP A 129 -8.92 2.59 1.55
N ALA A 130 -7.64 2.25 1.53
CA ALA A 130 -7.02 1.45 0.47
C ALA A 130 -7.58 0.03 0.44
N GLY A 131 -7.68 -0.62 1.59
CA GLY A 131 -8.24 -1.95 1.73
C GLY A 131 -9.69 -2.03 1.29
N THR A 132 -10.53 -1.08 1.70
CA THR A 132 -11.92 -1.00 1.25
C THR A 132 -12.02 -0.89 -0.28
N THR A 133 -11.13 -0.12 -0.90
CA THR A 133 -11.11 0.03 -2.36
C THR A 133 -10.66 -1.24 -3.06
N LEU A 134 -9.62 -1.91 -2.55
CA LEU A 134 -9.16 -3.19 -3.08
C LEU A 134 -10.22 -4.27 -2.99
N LEU A 135 -10.93 -4.37 -1.86
CA LEU A 135 -12.00 -5.34 -1.66
C LEU A 135 -13.19 -5.08 -2.58
N ALA A 136 -13.56 -3.82 -2.79
CA ALA A 136 -14.65 -3.46 -3.71
C ALA A 136 -14.34 -3.84 -5.16
N ALA A 137 -13.07 -3.84 -5.54
CA ALA A 137 -12.61 -4.20 -6.89
C ALA A 137 -12.23 -5.68 -7.03
N ALA A 138 -12.12 -6.42 -5.93
CA ALA A 138 -11.74 -7.82 -5.94
C ALA A 138 -12.87 -8.73 -6.44
N THR A 139 -12.49 -9.77 -7.17
CA THR A 139 -13.42 -10.85 -7.50
C THR A 139 -13.56 -11.75 -6.28
N THR A 140 -14.76 -11.83 -5.73
CA THR A 140 -15.07 -12.74 -4.63
C THR A 140 -15.10 -14.16 -5.13
N ASP A 141 -14.40 -15.03 -4.46
CA ASP A 141 -14.46 -16.47 -4.70
C ASP A 141 -15.58 -17.11 -3.86
N ASN A 142 -15.91 -18.36 -4.19
CA ASN A 142 -16.85 -19.14 -3.39
C ASN A 142 -16.40 -19.19 -1.93
N GLU A 143 -17.35 -19.08 -1.02
CA GLU A 143 -17.10 -19.20 0.40
C GLU A 143 -16.58 -20.61 0.73
N VAL A 144 -15.29 -20.69 0.98
CA VAL A 144 -14.65 -21.91 1.45
C VAL A 144 -14.27 -21.71 2.90
N LEU A 145 -14.78 -22.57 3.78
CA LEU A 145 -14.34 -22.55 5.17
C LEU A 145 -12.88 -22.96 5.24
N LEU A 146 -12.02 -22.04 5.64
CA LEU A 146 -10.59 -22.30 5.79
C LEU A 146 -10.33 -23.10 7.06
N THR A 147 -9.50 -24.11 6.93
CA THR A 147 -9.02 -24.96 8.01
C THR A 147 -7.51 -25.11 7.89
N LYS A 148 -6.85 -25.58 8.94
CA LYS A 148 -5.40 -25.86 8.91
C LYS A 148 -5.01 -26.89 7.83
N ASP A 149 -5.93 -27.77 7.43
CA ASP A 149 -5.66 -28.88 6.51
C ASP A 149 -5.93 -28.51 5.04
N ASN A 150 -6.71 -27.47 4.75
CA ASN A 150 -7.04 -27.06 3.38
C ASN A 150 -6.41 -25.71 2.94
N ILE A 151 -5.91 -24.91 3.87
CA ILE A 151 -5.47 -23.53 3.58
C ILE A 151 -4.35 -23.50 2.53
N TYR A 152 -3.40 -24.41 2.59
CA TYR A 152 -2.31 -24.49 1.62
C TYR A 152 -2.84 -24.84 0.23
N SER A 153 -3.76 -25.81 0.12
CA SER A 153 -4.40 -26.18 -1.14
C SER A 153 -5.14 -25.00 -1.75
N VAL A 154 -5.90 -24.24 -0.95
CA VAL A 154 -6.60 -23.03 -1.41
C VAL A 154 -5.63 -21.98 -1.95
N ILE A 155 -4.48 -21.77 -1.30
CA ILE A 155 -3.45 -20.83 -1.79
C ILE A 155 -2.88 -21.28 -3.15
N VAL A 156 -2.64 -22.58 -3.32
CA VAL A 156 -2.16 -23.16 -4.58
C VAL A 156 -3.22 -23.03 -5.67
N ASP A 157 -4.50 -23.21 -5.35
CA ASP A 157 -5.61 -23.02 -6.30
C ASP A 157 -5.76 -21.57 -6.73
N ILE A 158 -5.60 -20.60 -5.82
CA ILE A 158 -5.55 -19.18 -6.16
C ILE A 158 -4.42 -18.90 -7.15
N ARG A 159 -3.21 -19.46 -6.89
CA ARG A 159 -2.09 -19.32 -7.82
C ARG A 159 -2.40 -19.89 -9.20
N ALA A 160 -3.03 -21.05 -9.25
CA ALA A 160 -3.41 -21.69 -10.52
C ALA A 160 -4.38 -20.81 -11.31
N ARG A 161 -5.37 -20.21 -10.64
CA ARG A 161 -6.32 -19.27 -11.27
C ARG A 161 -5.63 -18.01 -11.79
N MET A 162 -4.73 -17.42 -11.01
CA MET A 162 -3.95 -16.26 -11.46
C MET A 162 -3.09 -16.59 -12.70
N ASN A 163 -2.51 -17.79 -12.77
CA ASN A 163 -1.78 -18.25 -13.93
C ASN A 163 -2.68 -18.41 -15.16
N LYS A 164 -3.88 -19.00 -14.99
CA LYS A 164 -4.87 -19.12 -16.08
C LYS A 164 -5.36 -17.76 -16.57
N ALA A 165 -5.41 -16.77 -15.71
CA ALA A 165 -5.73 -15.38 -16.04
C ALA A 165 -4.54 -14.60 -16.62
N ASN A 166 -3.41 -15.24 -16.91
CA ASN A 166 -2.17 -14.63 -17.43
C ASN A 166 -1.63 -13.48 -16.57
N ILE A 167 -1.90 -13.49 -15.27
CA ILE A 167 -1.31 -12.50 -14.35
C ILE A 167 0.19 -12.79 -14.23
N PRO A 168 1.08 -11.77 -14.33
CA PRO A 168 2.52 -11.98 -14.30
C PRO A 168 2.99 -12.76 -13.07
N ASN A 169 3.93 -13.68 -13.27
CA ASN A 169 4.56 -14.46 -12.19
C ASN A 169 6.02 -14.01 -12.05
N ASP A 170 6.21 -12.73 -11.76
CA ASP A 170 7.49 -12.05 -11.62
C ASP A 170 8.01 -12.00 -10.17
N GLY A 171 7.38 -12.78 -9.27
CA GLY A 171 7.71 -12.81 -7.85
C GLY A 171 7.18 -11.63 -7.03
N LYS A 172 6.34 -10.76 -7.63
CA LYS A 172 5.71 -9.59 -6.99
C LYS A 172 4.27 -9.85 -6.55
N ARG A 173 3.74 -11.06 -6.78
CA ARG A 173 2.41 -11.41 -6.29
C ARG A 173 2.38 -11.35 -4.78
N TYR A 174 1.35 -10.75 -4.22
CA TYR A 174 1.13 -10.66 -2.79
C TYR A 174 -0.10 -11.44 -2.34
N LEU A 175 -0.10 -11.84 -1.09
CA LEU A 175 -1.22 -12.45 -0.39
C LEU A 175 -1.42 -11.71 0.92
N LEU A 176 -2.47 -10.92 1.01
CA LEU A 176 -2.90 -10.32 2.25
C LEU A 176 -3.69 -11.36 3.03
N VAL A 177 -3.36 -11.55 4.28
CA VAL A 177 -4.00 -12.54 5.15
C VAL A 177 -4.42 -11.89 6.46
N THR A 178 -5.58 -12.28 6.97
CA THR A 178 -6.01 -11.87 8.31
C THR A 178 -5.22 -12.63 9.37
N ALA A 179 -5.23 -12.15 10.61
CA ALA A 179 -4.57 -12.82 11.73
C ALA A 179 -5.07 -14.26 11.93
N ASP A 180 -6.37 -14.51 11.73
CA ASP A 180 -6.95 -15.85 11.82
C ASP A 180 -6.44 -16.77 10.71
N ALA A 181 -6.40 -16.28 9.47
CA ALA A 181 -5.85 -17.03 8.35
C ALA A 181 -4.34 -17.27 8.52
N MET A 182 -3.59 -16.30 9.04
CA MET A 182 -2.18 -16.48 9.38
C MET A 182 -1.98 -17.59 10.41
N ALA A 183 -2.81 -17.62 11.46
CA ALA A 183 -2.77 -18.68 12.46
C ALA A 183 -3.05 -20.07 11.86
N LEU A 184 -3.95 -20.17 10.88
CA LEU A 184 -4.23 -21.42 10.17
C LEU A 184 -3.04 -21.86 9.28
N ILE A 185 -2.38 -20.91 8.60
CA ILE A 185 -1.17 -21.19 7.81
C ILE A 185 -0.07 -21.77 8.71
N LEU A 186 0.19 -21.12 9.86
CA LEU A 186 1.20 -21.57 10.81
C LEU A 186 0.91 -22.95 11.42
N LYS A 187 -0.38 -23.34 11.50
CA LYS A 187 -0.81 -24.66 12.00
C LYS A 187 -0.92 -25.72 10.90
N SER A 188 -0.73 -25.34 9.62
CA SER A 188 -0.89 -26.28 8.51
C SER A 188 0.20 -27.35 8.52
N PRO A 189 -0.16 -28.63 8.27
CA PRO A 189 0.79 -29.73 8.30
C PRO A 189 1.92 -29.58 7.28
N GLU A 190 1.63 -29.07 6.11
CA GLU A 190 2.59 -28.86 5.02
C GLU A 190 3.66 -27.83 5.41
N PHE A 191 3.27 -26.82 6.18
CA PHE A 191 4.18 -25.79 6.65
C PHE A 191 5.06 -26.29 7.80
N ILE A 192 4.49 -27.10 8.70
CA ILE A 192 5.19 -27.72 9.82
C ILE A 192 6.19 -28.77 9.33
N ALA A 193 5.85 -29.52 8.27
CA ALA A 193 6.68 -30.61 7.72
C ALA A 193 7.85 -30.10 6.85
N ALA A 194 7.81 -28.86 6.35
CA ALA A 194 8.88 -28.23 5.57
C ALA A 194 10.09 -27.85 6.46
N SER A 195 10.90 -28.82 6.75
CA SER A 195 11.84 -29.01 7.82
C SER A 195 12.81 -27.86 8.17
N SER A 196 13.37 -27.10 7.23
CA SER A 196 14.36 -26.06 7.59
C SER A 196 13.78 -24.64 7.58
N LEU A 197 12.80 -24.36 6.72
CA LEU A 197 12.04 -23.11 6.75
C LEU A 197 11.05 -23.07 7.93
N GLY A 198 10.46 -24.21 8.27
CA GLY A 198 9.48 -24.32 9.34
C GLY A 198 10.04 -23.98 10.72
N ASP A 199 11.29 -24.30 11.01
CA ASP A 199 11.89 -24.02 12.31
C ASP A 199 12.19 -22.54 12.50
N ALA A 200 12.67 -21.84 11.49
CA ALA A 200 12.89 -20.40 11.55
C ALA A 200 11.56 -19.61 11.71
N VAL A 201 10.52 -20.07 11.03
CA VAL A 201 9.19 -19.43 11.11
C VAL A 201 8.49 -19.74 12.43
N LYS A 202 8.65 -20.92 12.99
CA LYS A 202 8.14 -21.24 14.34
C LYS A 202 8.75 -20.34 15.42
N GLN A 203 9.99 -19.93 15.23
CA GLN A 203 10.67 -19.03 16.18
C GLN A 203 10.28 -17.57 15.98
N THR A 204 10.13 -17.09 14.75
CA THR A 204 9.92 -15.68 14.43
C THR A 204 8.46 -15.33 14.10
N GLY A 205 7.63 -16.32 13.74
CA GLY A 205 6.28 -16.09 13.26
C GLY A 205 6.20 -15.40 11.89
N ALA A 206 7.33 -15.05 11.29
CA ALA A 206 7.39 -14.31 10.03
C ALA A 206 7.41 -15.26 8.83
N ILE A 207 6.40 -15.18 7.99
CA ILE A 207 6.29 -15.93 6.75
C ILE A 207 6.68 -15.02 5.59
N GLY A 208 7.80 -15.31 4.92
CA GLY A 208 8.24 -14.50 3.79
C GLY A 208 7.42 -14.76 2.53
N LYS A 209 7.49 -15.99 1.98
CA LYS A 209 6.81 -16.37 0.74
C LYS A 209 6.19 -17.76 0.85
N ILE A 210 4.93 -17.91 0.38
CA ILE A 210 4.24 -19.18 0.24
C ILE A 210 3.75 -19.31 -1.20
N ALA A 211 3.99 -20.45 -1.83
CA ALA A 211 3.54 -20.75 -3.18
C ALA A 211 3.80 -19.63 -4.20
N GLY A 212 4.86 -18.83 -4.02
CA GLY A 212 5.24 -17.72 -4.88
C GLY A 212 4.57 -16.37 -4.54
N PHE A 213 3.76 -16.30 -3.50
CA PHE A 213 3.18 -15.08 -2.97
C PHE A 213 4.03 -14.51 -1.83
N LEU A 214 4.19 -13.20 -1.80
CA LEU A 214 4.65 -12.49 -0.62
C LEU A 214 3.48 -12.40 0.37
N VAL A 215 3.64 -12.99 1.54
CA VAL A 215 2.59 -13.01 2.57
C VAL A 215 2.72 -11.78 3.45
N ILE A 216 1.62 -11.06 3.60
CA ILE A 216 1.53 -9.85 4.41
C ILE A 216 0.31 -9.98 5.31
N GLU A 217 0.52 -9.89 6.62
CA GLU A 217 -0.57 -9.85 7.58
C GLU A 217 -1.22 -8.47 7.55
N TRP A 218 -2.52 -8.45 7.32
CA TRP A 218 -3.31 -7.23 7.29
C TRP A 218 -4.55 -7.40 8.15
N ASN A 219 -4.63 -6.59 9.19
CA ASN A 219 -5.73 -6.64 10.13
C ASN A 219 -6.91 -5.82 9.60
N ASP A 220 -7.85 -6.50 8.95
CA ASP A 220 -9.12 -5.93 8.49
C ASP A 220 -10.30 -6.59 9.22
N ASN A 221 -11.28 -5.76 9.56
CA ASN A 221 -12.51 -6.19 10.25
C ASN A 221 -13.67 -6.47 9.27
N THR A 222 -13.39 -6.63 7.98
CA THR A 222 -14.41 -6.99 7.00
C THR A 222 -14.92 -8.40 7.28
N ALA A 223 -16.23 -8.54 7.49
CA ALA A 223 -16.83 -9.84 7.79
C ALA A 223 -16.52 -10.85 6.66
N ASN A 224 -16.13 -12.04 7.06
CA ASN A 224 -15.81 -13.17 6.17
C ASN A 224 -14.59 -13.01 5.26
N LEU A 225 -13.84 -11.89 5.36
CA LEU A 225 -12.57 -11.80 4.67
C LEU A 225 -11.53 -12.66 5.40
N GLN A 226 -10.88 -13.55 4.67
CA GLN A 226 -9.78 -14.36 5.19
C GLN A 226 -8.46 -14.06 4.48
N MET A 227 -8.50 -13.98 3.15
CA MET A 227 -7.33 -13.76 2.32
C MET A 227 -7.69 -12.92 1.09
N LEU A 228 -6.74 -12.11 0.62
CA LEU A 228 -6.82 -11.36 -0.64
C LEU A 228 -5.49 -11.53 -1.40
N ALA A 229 -5.54 -12.14 -2.58
CA ALA A 229 -4.39 -12.28 -3.45
C ALA A 229 -4.41 -11.23 -4.57
N GLY A 230 -3.25 -10.69 -4.90
CA GLY A 230 -3.16 -9.67 -5.94
C GLY A 230 -1.76 -9.53 -6.56
N HIS A 231 -1.67 -8.57 -7.46
CA HIS A 231 -0.43 -8.17 -8.10
C HIS A 231 -0.37 -6.62 -8.16
N PRO A 232 0.79 -5.96 -7.95
CA PRO A 232 0.88 -4.50 -7.90
C PRO A 232 0.35 -3.78 -9.14
N ARG A 233 0.40 -4.41 -10.32
CA ARG A 233 -0.16 -3.82 -11.55
C ARG A 233 -1.66 -3.64 -11.56
N PHE A 234 -2.36 -4.26 -10.62
CA PHE A 234 -3.81 -4.21 -10.53
C PHE A 234 -4.34 -2.87 -10.04
N ALA A 235 -3.63 -2.24 -9.11
CA ALA A 235 -4.11 -1.03 -8.45
C ALA A 235 -3.03 0.05 -8.38
N THR A 236 -3.44 1.29 -8.67
CA THR A 236 -2.59 2.48 -8.56
C THR A 236 -3.07 3.32 -7.38
N ARG A 237 -2.12 3.80 -6.58
CA ARG A 237 -2.39 4.75 -5.49
C ARG A 237 -1.64 6.04 -5.73
N ALA A 238 -2.33 7.16 -5.60
CA ALA A 238 -1.74 8.50 -5.60
C ALA A 238 -2.13 9.20 -4.31
N THR A 239 -1.15 9.71 -3.57
CA THR A 239 -1.35 10.41 -2.31
C THR A 239 -0.70 11.78 -2.36
N ALA A 240 -1.44 12.80 -1.87
CA ALA A 240 -0.89 14.11 -1.57
C ALA A 240 -0.92 14.30 -0.05
N PHE A 241 0.13 14.84 0.50
CA PHE A 241 0.26 15.07 1.92
C PHE A 241 0.72 16.49 2.20
N ALA A 242 0.06 17.16 3.14
CA ALA A 242 0.44 18.50 3.60
C ALA A 242 0.32 18.58 5.12
N VAL A 243 1.35 19.11 5.78
CA VAL A 243 1.32 19.48 7.20
C VAL A 243 1.30 20.99 7.29
N LYS A 244 0.38 21.52 8.09
CA LYS A 244 0.32 22.95 8.40
C LYS A 244 0.39 23.12 9.91
N ILE A 245 1.29 23.98 10.36
CA ILE A 245 1.41 24.38 11.76
C ILE A 245 0.90 25.82 11.85
N HIS A 246 -0.02 26.06 12.76
CA HIS A 246 -0.62 27.38 12.97
C HIS A 246 -0.23 27.94 14.33
#